data_6232f3baec1e1a86cddfa8f2e4841b79
#
_entry.id   6232f3baec1e1a86cddfa8f2e4841b79
#
_cell.length_a   1.000
_cell.length_b   1.000
_cell.length_c   1.000
_cell.angle_alpha   90.00
_cell.angle_beta   90.00
_cell.angle_gamma   90.00
#
_symmetry.space_group_name_H-M   'P 1'
#
loop_
_entity.id
_entity.type
_entity.pdbx_description
1 polymer ?
#
loop_
_entity_poly.entity_id
_entity_poly.type
_entity_poly.pdbx_seq_one_letter_code
_entity_poly.pdbx_strand_id
1 'polypeptide(L)'
;MPARRAAATKPSPADQQPVVVDARRALVLRLKRVEGQLRAVQRMIEEGNDCDPIAQQLAAARKALDKAFFELMACAIEHPEFSDGSEDDAQRVQRLTRTLARLA
;
A
#
# COMPACT_ATOMS: atom_id res chain seq x y z
N MET A 1 -5.27 -11.72 -25.05
CA MET A 1 -5.01 -12.02 -24.65
C MET A 1 -4.94 -12.11 -23.94
N PRO A 2 -5.03 -12.22 -23.72
CA PRO A 2 -4.83 -12.43 -23.00
C PRO A 2 -4.55 -12.94 -22.24
N ALA A 3 -4.52 -13.24 -21.90
CA ALA A 3 -4.19 -13.70 -21.31
C ALA A 3 -3.83 -14.16 -20.91
N ARG A 4 -3.69 -14.35 -20.86
CA ARG A 4 -3.28 -14.93 -20.47
C ARG A 4 -3.13 -15.75 -20.31
N ARG A 5 -3.01 -15.96 -20.37
CA ARG A 5 -2.78 -16.83 -20.16
C ARG A 5 -3.12 -17.64 -19.78
N ALA A 6 -3.64 -17.48 -19.89
CA ALA A 6 -4.00 -18.44 -19.44
C ALA A 6 -3.86 -19.38 -19.04
N ALA A 7 -3.93 -19.50 -18.88
CA ALA A 7 -3.93 -20.81 -19.13
C ALA A 7 -4.81 -21.67 -18.37
N ALA A 8 -5.34 -22.63 -18.99
CA ALA A 8 -6.08 -23.66 -18.34
C ALA A 8 -5.22 -24.32 -17.28
N THR A 9 -3.93 -24.34 -17.52
CA THR A 9 -2.99 -24.81 -16.53
C THR A 9 -2.88 -23.77 -15.42
N LYS A 10 -2.72 -24.24 -14.21
CA LYS A 10 -2.53 -23.38 -13.07
C LYS A 10 -1.32 -22.49 -13.32
N PRO A 11 -1.42 -21.17 -13.12
CA PRO A 11 -0.28 -20.30 -13.30
C PRO A 11 0.84 -20.66 -12.35
N SER A 12 2.06 -20.60 -12.82
CA SER A 12 3.22 -20.78 -11.95
C SER A 12 3.33 -19.58 -11.02
N PRO A 13 4.09 -19.68 -9.94
CA PRO A 13 4.33 -18.53 -9.08
C PRO A 13 4.89 -17.34 -9.86
N ALA A 14 5.71 -17.60 -10.89
CA ALA A 14 6.26 -16.52 -11.71
C ALA A 14 5.15 -15.80 -12.49
N ASP A 15 4.14 -16.53 -12.96
CA ASP A 15 3.02 -15.94 -13.68
C ASP A 15 2.09 -15.14 -12.77
N GLN A 16 2.00 -15.53 -11.50
CA GLN A 16 1.19 -14.83 -10.52
C GLN A 16 1.89 -13.60 -9.97
N GLN A 17 3.21 -13.61 -9.98
CA GLN A 17 4.02 -12.53 -9.42
C GLN A 17 3.76 -11.15 -10.03
N PRO A 18 3.50 -11.01 -11.33
CA PRO A 18 3.31 -9.67 -11.89
C PRO A 18 2.25 -8.84 -11.19
N VAL A 19 1.11 -9.44 -10.82
CA VAL A 19 0.04 -8.72 -10.13
C VAL A 19 0.51 -8.24 -8.76
N VAL A 20 1.15 -9.12 -8.01
CA VAL A 20 1.66 -8.79 -6.67
C VAL A 20 2.81 -7.79 -6.77
N VAL A 21 3.72 -8.00 -7.73
CA VAL A 21 4.84 -7.09 -7.94
C VAL A 21 4.33 -5.70 -8.30
N ASP A 22 3.34 -5.61 -9.18
CA ASP A 22 2.78 -4.32 -9.57
C ASP A 22 2.09 -3.63 -8.40
N ALA A 23 1.36 -4.38 -7.57
CA ALA A 23 0.71 -3.83 -6.39
C ALA A 23 1.74 -3.33 -5.38
N ARG A 24 2.79 -4.11 -5.14
CA ARG A 24 3.88 -3.71 -4.24
C ARG A 24 4.60 -2.48 -4.77
N ARG A 25 4.88 -2.47 -6.07
CA ARG A 25 5.56 -1.33 -6.70
C ARG A 25 4.72 -0.07 -6.59
N ALA A 26 3.42 -0.16 -6.88
CA ALA A 26 2.52 0.99 -6.78
C ALA A 26 2.51 1.55 -5.36
N LEU A 27 2.47 0.66 -4.37
CA LEU A 27 2.46 1.06 -2.98
C LEU A 27 3.79 1.74 -2.59
N VAL A 28 4.92 1.16 -3.01
CA VAL A 28 6.23 1.75 -2.74
C VAL A 28 6.35 3.13 -3.40
N LEU A 29 5.87 3.28 -4.64
CA LEU A 29 5.92 4.57 -5.32
C LEU A 29 5.08 5.61 -4.60
N ARG A 30 3.91 5.22 -4.10
CA ARG A 30 3.08 6.12 -3.30
C ARG A 30 3.82 6.55 -2.03
N LEU A 31 4.46 5.62 -1.36
CA LEU A 31 5.23 5.93 -0.15
C LEU A 31 6.41 6.84 -0.45
N LYS A 32 7.07 6.64 -1.59
CA LYS A 32 8.16 7.54 -1.99
C LYS A 32 7.68 8.96 -2.22
N ARG A 33 6.48 9.12 -2.77
CA ARG A 33 5.89 10.46 -2.90
C ARG A 33 5.65 11.10 -1.53
N VAL A 34 5.16 10.30 -0.59
CA VAL A 34 4.95 10.79 0.78
C VAL A 34 6.27 11.19 1.42
N GLU A 35 7.32 10.39 1.21
CA GLU A 35 8.66 10.76 1.69
C GLU A 35 9.07 12.13 1.17
N GLY A 36 8.86 12.37 -0.13
CA GLY A 36 9.16 13.67 -0.73
C GLY A 36 8.34 14.79 -0.13
N GLN A 37 7.06 14.54 0.10
CA GLN A 37 6.18 15.52 0.75
C GLN A 37 6.65 15.83 2.16
N LEU A 38 7.06 14.83 2.92
CA LEU A 38 7.54 15.02 4.28
C LEU A 38 8.85 15.79 4.31
N ARG A 39 9.75 15.54 3.36
CA ARG A 39 10.98 16.33 3.24
C ARG A 39 10.67 17.79 2.93
N ALA A 40 9.66 18.02 2.07
CA ALA A 40 9.24 19.38 1.76
C ALA A 40 8.69 20.09 3.00
N VAL A 41 7.92 19.38 3.81
CA VAL A 41 7.38 19.92 5.07
C VAL A 41 8.53 20.32 6.00
N GLN A 42 9.53 19.44 6.12
CA GLN A 42 10.69 19.71 6.97
C GLN A 42 11.41 21.00 6.52
N ARG A 43 11.62 21.14 5.20
CA ARG A 43 12.25 22.35 4.66
C ARG A 43 11.42 23.59 4.95
N MET A 44 10.10 23.48 4.79
CA MET A 44 9.21 24.62 5.06
C MET A 44 9.31 25.08 6.51
N ILE A 45 9.41 24.12 7.42
CA ILE A 45 9.57 24.43 8.85
C ILE A 45 10.91 25.11 9.09
N GLU A 46 11.98 24.55 8.51
CA GLU A 46 13.33 25.06 8.67
C GLU A 46 13.47 26.47 8.09
N GLU A 47 12.76 26.76 7.00
CA GLU A 47 12.78 28.05 6.34
C GLU A 47 11.87 29.07 7.00
N GLY A 48 11.14 28.67 8.01
CA GLY A 48 10.27 29.58 8.74
C GLY A 48 9.00 29.98 8.02
N ASN A 49 8.48 29.10 7.15
CA ASN A 49 7.23 29.36 6.46
C ASN A 49 6.06 29.44 7.45
N ASP A 50 4.99 30.10 7.03
CA ASP A 50 3.78 30.20 7.83
C ASP A 50 3.17 28.83 8.09
N CYS A 51 2.45 28.72 9.20
CA CYS A 51 1.82 27.48 9.63
C CYS A 51 0.82 26.95 8.61
N ASP A 52 0.01 27.82 7.99
CA ASP A 52 -1.06 27.38 7.10
C ASP A 52 -0.58 26.54 5.92
N PRO A 53 0.40 26.98 5.12
CA PRO A 53 0.90 26.14 4.04
C PRO A 53 1.59 24.88 4.55
N ILE A 54 2.25 24.93 5.70
CA ILE A 54 2.86 23.72 6.30
C ILE A 54 1.76 22.73 6.66
N ALA A 55 0.70 23.20 7.31
CA ALA A 55 -0.41 22.36 7.71
C ALA A 55 -1.10 21.71 6.50
N GLN A 56 -1.25 22.47 5.41
CA GLN A 56 -1.85 21.95 4.18
C GLN A 56 -1.01 20.83 3.59
N GLN A 57 0.30 21.01 3.54
CA GLN A 57 1.20 19.98 3.02
C GLN A 57 1.19 18.74 3.90
N LEU A 58 1.22 18.95 5.21
CA LEU A 58 1.19 17.83 6.15
C LEU A 58 -0.13 17.07 6.08
N ALA A 59 -1.24 17.78 5.92
CA ALA A 59 -2.55 17.16 5.75
C ALA A 59 -2.63 16.33 4.46
N ALA A 60 -2.00 16.83 3.38
CA ALA A 60 -1.93 16.08 2.13
C ALA A 60 -1.12 14.80 2.30
N ALA A 61 0.00 14.87 3.01
CA ALA A 61 0.82 13.69 3.29
C ALA A 61 0.04 12.68 4.14
N ARG A 62 -0.74 13.15 5.11
CA ARG A 62 -1.56 12.28 5.96
C ARG A 62 -2.60 11.53 5.12
N LYS A 63 -3.28 12.24 4.21
CA LYS A 63 -4.25 11.60 3.32
C LYS A 63 -3.61 10.56 2.42
N ALA A 64 -2.42 10.85 1.91
CA ALA A 64 -1.69 9.92 1.07
C ALA A 64 -1.28 8.68 1.85
N LEU A 65 -0.89 8.83 3.11
CA LEU A 65 -0.57 7.71 3.98
C LEU A 65 -1.81 6.86 4.30
N ASP A 66 -2.94 7.49 4.55
CA ASP A 66 -4.19 6.76 4.76
C ASP A 66 -4.52 5.91 3.54
N LYS A 67 -4.36 6.48 2.35
CA LYS A 67 -4.63 5.75 1.12
C LYS A 67 -3.68 4.57 0.97
N ALA A 68 -2.39 4.77 1.28
CA ALA A 68 -1.42 3.68 1.23
C ALA A 68 -1.77 2.58 2.22
N PHE A 69 -2.22 2.95 3.42
CA PHE A 69 -2.63 2.00 4.44
C PHE A 69 -3.79 1.13 3.95
N PHE A 70 -4.83 1.75 3.40
CA PHE A 70 -5.98 0.99 2.92
C PHE A 70 -5.64 0.14 1.70
N GLU A 71 -4.77 0.62 0.82
CA GLU A 71 -4.30 -0.17 -0.30
C GLU A 71 -3.51 -1.39 0.16
N LEU A 72 -2.65 -1.23 1.16
CA LEU A 72 -1.92 -2.34 1.73
C LEU A 72 -2.87 -3.39 2.29
N MET A 73 -3.87 -2.94 3.06
CA MET A 73 -4.82 -3.86 3.67
C MET A 73 -5.63 -4.60 2.61
N ALA A 74 -6.08 -3.88 1.58
CA ALA A 74 -6.82 -4.51 0.49
C ALA A 74 -5.97 -5.55 -0.23
N CYS A 75 -4.73 -5.22 -0.54
CA CYS A 75 -3.82 -6.15 -1.19
C CYS A 75 -3.55 -7.37 -0.32
N ALA A 76 -3.33 -7.17 0.97
CA ALA A 76 -3.05 -8.27 1.89
C ALA A 76 -4.25 -9.21 2.02
N ILE A 77 -5.47 -8.66 2.00
CA ILE A 77 -6.69 -9.47 2.06
C ILE A 77 -6.88 -10.25 0.76
N GLU A 78 -6.63 -9.62 -0.38
CA GLU A 78 -6.86 -10.22 -1.69
C GLU A 78 -5.76 -11.17 -2.12
N HIS A 79 -4.52 -10.94 -1.69
CA HIS A 79 -3.35 -11.67 -2.18
C HIS A 79 -2.61 -12.37 -1.03
N PRO A 80 -2.71 -13.70 -0.96
CA PRO A 80 -2.02 -14.47 0.11
C PRO A 80 -0.52 -14.22 0.14
N GLU A 81 0.06 -13.79 -0.98
CA GLU A 81 1.51 -13.55 -1.10
C GLU A 81 1.98 -12.43 -0.20
N PHE A 82 1.08 -11.60 0.32
CA PHE A 82 1.42 -10.54 1.27
C PHE A 82 1.55 -11.05 2.71
N SER A 83 1.26 -12.33 2.94
CA SER A 83 1.43 -12.92 4.28
C SER A 83 2.50 -14.00 4.21
N ASP A 84 2.84 -14.54 5.37
CA ASP A 84 3.91 -15.54 5.46
C ASP A 84 3.46 -16.95 5.10
N GLY A 85 2.19 -17.14 4.78
CA GLY A 85 1.67 -18.43 4.36
C GLY A 85 1.38 -19.40 5.49
N SER A 86 1.47 -18.95 6.73
CA SER A 86 1.24 -19.81 7.90
C SER A 86 -0.24 -20.04 8.21
N GLU A 87 -1.11 -19.31 7.54
CA GLU A 87 -2.56 -19.33 7.77
C GLU A 87 -3.30 -19.78 6.52
N ASP A 88 -4.48 -20.38 6.69
CA ASP A 88 -5.37 -20.56 5.55
C ASP A 88 -6.04 -19.21 5.21
N ASP A 89 -6.76 -19.19 4.09
CA ASP A 89 -7.37 -17.96 3.59
C ASP A 89 -8.36 -17.35 4.57
N ALA A 90 -9.20 -18.18 5.17
CA ALA A 90 -10.20 -17.70 6.11
C ALA A 90 -9.56 -17.07 7.35
N GLN A 91 -8.53 -17.72 7.87
CA GLN A 91 -7.79 -17.19 9.03
C GLN A 91 -7.09 -15.86 8.69
N ARG A 92 -6.49 -15.80 7.52
CA ARG A 92 -5.81 -14.58 7.07
C ARG A 92 -6.79 -13.42 6.97
N VAL A 93 -7.90 -13.64 6.28
CA VAL A 93 -8.91 -12.58 6.10
C VAL A 93 -9.45 -12.13 7.45
N GLN A 94 -9.72 -13.08 8.33
CA GLN A 94 -10.25 -12.78 9.66
C GLN A 94 -9.27 -11.94 10.47
N ARG A 95 -8.00 -12.34 10.45
CA ARG A 95 -6.95 -11.61 11.18
C ARG A 95 -6.79 -10.19 10.62
N LEU A 96 -6.72 -10.06 9.28
CA LEU A 96 -6.52 -8.77 8.65
C LEU A 96 -7.71 -7.85 8.82
N THR A 97 -8.93 -8.41 8.84
CA THR A 97 -10.14 -7.63 9.12
C THR A 97 -10.08 -7.04 10.53
N ARG A 98 -9.64 -7.84 11.50
CA ARG A 98 -9.48 -7.33 12.86
C ARG A 98 -8.41 -6.25 12.94
N THR A 99 -7.30 -6.45 12.23
CA THR A 99 -6.22 -5.45 12.18
C THR A 99 -6.74 -4.14 11.59
N LEU A 100 -7.47 -4.23 10.49
CA LEU A 100 -8.05 -3.06 9.84
C LEU A 100 -8.98 -2.32 10.81
N ALA A 101 -9.88 -3.05 11.46
CA ALA A 101 -10.83 -2.44 12.39
C ALA A 101 -10.14 -1.74 13.55
N ARG A 102 -9.01 -2.32 14.01
CA ARG A 102 -8.28 -1.77 15.14
C ARG A 102 -7.48 -0.51 14.75
N LEU A 103 -6.95 -0.51 13.53
CA LEU A 103 -6.01 0.55 13.12
C LEU A 103 -6.64 1.65 12.28
N ALA A 104 -7.81 1.41 11.70
CA ALA A 104 -8.44 2.39 10.83
C ALA A 104 -9.06 3.59 11.57
#